data_f8451f456c84be42ee8fef9ca89e1900
#
_entry.id   f8451f456c84be42ee8fef9ca89e1900
#
_cell.length_a   1.000
_cell.length_b   1.000
_cell.length_c   1.000
_cell.angle_alpha   90.00
_cell.angle_beta   90.00
_cell.angle_gamma   90.00
#
_symmetry.space_group_name_H-M   'P 1'
#
loop_
_entity.id
_entity.type
_entity.pdbx_description
1 polymer ?
#
loop_
_entity_poly.entity_id
_entity_poly.type
_entity_poly.pdbx_seq_one_letter_code
_entity_poly.pdbx_strand_id
1 'polypeptide(L)'
;ETAFQGKLKGTLRWLTLPDRVDLKGMIHGTLVFSLEEDWTQAGENSIPAGSLVALDPHDPQAKPEILFIPDSGKVLENAAVTRNTIIVTYLEHVQGRAMVLHASPDAKNRWHQVVLPLPDMSSVHIVDTDQSSDAAFLKVESFLSPPQLWLVGTTQPGLEQIRQIKPLFNAAELAVVQLQARSPDGTEISYFLVLPST
;
A
#
# COMPACT_ATOMS: atom_id res chain seq x y z
N GLU A 1 13.98 -16.48 27.48
CA GLU A 1 14.92 -16.80 26.36
C GLU A 1 14.67 -18.24 25.94
N THR A 2 13.85 -18.47 24.93
CA THR A 2 13.71 -19.78 24.30
C THR A 2 14.67 -19.81 23.12
N ALA A 3 15.84 -20.40 23.32
CA ALA A 3 16.83 -20.61 22.27
C ALA A 3 16.24 -21.53 21.20
N PHE A 4 16.10 -21.04 19.96
CA PHE A 4 15.75 -21.84 18.81
C PHE A 4 16.89 -22.80 18.50
N GLN A 5 16.72 -24.11 18.81
CA GLN A 5 17.70 -25.16 18.54
C GLN A 5 17.55 -25.78 17.15
N GLY A 6 17.28 -24.99 16.11
CA GLY A 6 17.30 -25.42 14.72
C GLY A 6 18.70 -25.25 14.14
N LYS A 7 19.30 -26.29 13.54
CA LYS A 7 20.50 -26.15 12.73
C LYS A 7 20.15 -25.37 11.44
N LEU A 8 20.34 -24.07 11.44
CA LEU A 8 20.35 -23.27 10.20
C LEU A 8 21.54 -23.73 9.35
N LYS A 9 21.27 -24.39 8.22
CA LYS A 9 22.28 -24.65 7.20
C LYS A 9 22.34 -23.42 6.29
N GLY A 10 23.36 -22.58 6.47
CA GLY A 10 23.57 -21.38 5.66
C GLY A 10 24.58 -20.43 6.30
N THR A 11 24.99 -19.44 5.54
CA THR A 11 25.84 -18.33 6.03
C THR A 11 24.94 -17.19 6.43
N LEU A 12 25.03 -16.74 7.70
CA LEU A 12 24.36 -15.53 8.16
C LEU A 12 25.04 -14.32 7.55
N ARG A 13 24.26 -13.42 6.97
CA ARG A 13 24.74 -12.15 6.43
C ARG A 13 23.89 -11.01 6.98
N TRP A 14 24.54 -9.95 7.42
CA TRP A 14 23.89 -8.71 7.80
C TRP A 14 23.54 -7.89 6.55
N LEU A 15 22.30 -7.34 6.51
CA LEU A 15 21.89 -6.37 5.51
C LEU A 15 22.06 -4.96 6.09
N THR A 16 22.57 -4.04 5.27
CA THR A 16 22.67 -2.63 5.64
C THR A 16 21.34 -1.95 5.34
N LEU A 17 20.44 -2.01 6.29
CA LEU A 17 19.13 -1.37 6.24
C LEU A 17 19.05 -0.25 7.28
N PRO A 18 18.11 0.69 7.17
CA PRO A 18 17.78 1.62 8.26
C PRO A 18 17.34 0.85 9.53
N ASP A 19 17.48 1.47 10.68
CA ASP A 19 17.09 0.87 11.96
C ASP A 19 15.58 0.70 12.08
N ARG A 20 14.81 1.57 11.40
CA ARG A 20 13.34 1.59 11.44
C ARG A 20 12.75 1.29 10.07
N VAL A 21 12.43 0.01 9.88
CA VAL A 21 11.75 -0.51 8.69
C VAL A 21 10.62 -1.43 9.09
N ASP A 22 9.55 -1.46 8.29
CA ASP A 22 8.48 -2.44 8.42
C ASP A 22 8.52 -3.42 7.26
N LEU A 23 8.86 -4.68 7.54
CA LEU A 23 9.01 -5.75 6.57
C LEU A 23 7.64 -6.21 6.07
N LYS A 24 7.37 -6.05 4.77
CA LYS A 24 6.13 -6.48 4.11
C LYS A 24 6.19 -7.90 3.57
N GLY A 25 7.36 -8.40 3.25
CA GLY A 25 7.57 -9.77 2.78
C GLY A 25 8.68 -9.90 1.73
N MET A 26 8.66 -11.02 1.03
CA MET A 26 9.61 -11.32 -0.03
C MET A 26 8.86 -11.77 -1.29
N ILE A 27 9.25 -11.25 -2.44
CA ILE A 27 8.69 -11.60 -3.74
C ILE A 27 9.82 -11.89 -4.74
N HIS A 28 9.82 -13.08 -5.34
CA HIS A 28 10.85 -13.52 -6.30
C HIS A 28 12.29 -13.29 -5.81
N GLY A 29 12.55 -13.55 -4.51
CA GLY A 29 13.86 -13.34 -3.90
C GLY A 29 14.19 -11.90 -3.54
N THR A 30 13.30 -10.94 -3.80
CA THR A 30 13.45 -9.52 -3.47
C THR A 30 12.70 -9.20 -2.18
N LEU A 31 13.36 -8.53 -1.25
CA LEU A 31 12.80 -8.07 0.02
C LEU A 31 11.99 -6.80 -0.21
N VAL A 32 10.78 -6.74 0.34
CA VAL A 32 9.89 -5.57 0.28
C VAL A 32 9.64 -5.04 1.69
N PHE A 33 9.85 -3.75 1.89
CA PHE A 33 9.67 -3.10 3.19
C PHE A 33 9.34 -1.61 3.04
N SER A 34 8.65 -1.06 4.02
CA SER A 34 8.45 0.39 4.11
C SER A 34 9.46 1.02 5.08
N LEU A 35 9.79 2.28 4.81
CA LEU A 35 10.70 3.07 5.61
C LEU A 35 9.92 3.86 6.67
N GLU A 36 10.33 3.78 7.94
CA GLU A 36 9.82 4.61 9.03
C GLU A 36 10.73 5.79 9.37
N GLU A 37 11.85 5.91 8.65
CA GLU A 37 12.80 7.00 8.71
C GLU A 37 13.45 7.25 7.35
N ASP A 38 14.08 8.40 7.16
CA ASP A 38 14.79 8.72 5.92
C ASP A 38 16.01 7.81 5.75
N TRP A 39 16.17 7.24 4.56
CA TRP A 39 17.29 6.35 4.26
C TRP A 39 18.24 6.96 3.25
N THR A 40 19.46 7.28 3.71
CA THR A 40 20.52 7.81 2.85
C THR A 40 21.62 6.77 2.66
N GLN A 41 21.83 6.31 1.44
CA GLN A 41 22.99 5.51 1.08
C GLN A 41 24.15 6.42 0.64
N ALA A 42 25.40 5.97 0.89
CA ALA A 42 26.58 6.75 0.55
C ALA A 42 26.62 7.10 -0.95
N GLY A 43 26.61 8.39 -1.27
CA GLY A 43 26.65 8.91 -2.63
C GLY A 43 25.31 8.93 -3.40
N GLU A 44 24.20 8.64 -2.73
CA GLU A 44 22.85 8.65 -3.33
C GLU A 44 21.96 9.71 -2.67
N ASN A 45 20.83 10.01 -3.33
CA ASN A 45 19.79 10.84 -2.72
C ASN A 45 19.11 10.09 -1.57
N SER A 46 18.67 10.83 -0.57
CA SER A 46 17.88 10.26 0.52
C SER A 46 16.50 9.80 0.04
N ILE A 47 16.11 8.59 0.45
CA ILE A 47 14.75 8.06 0.25
C ILE A 47 13.95 8.45 1.49
N PRO A 48 12.84 9.17 1.36
CA PRO A 48 12.11 9.69 2.51
C PRO A 48 11.38 8.60 3.28
N ALA A 49 11.16 8.83 4.57
CA ALA A 49 10.26 8.05 5.40
C ALA A 49 8.87 7.92 4.75
N GLY A 50 8.18 6.79 4.96
CA GLY A 50 6.91 6.48 4.31
C GLY A 50 7.03 5.92 2.89
N SER A 51 8.25 5.78 2.35
CA SER A 51 8.47 5.11 1.07
C SER A 51 8.34 3.58 1.19
N LEU A 52 7.85 2.93 0.13
CA LEU A 52 7.92 1.48 -0.04
C LEU A 52 9.08 1.16 -0.97
N VAL A 53 9.93 0.23 -0.58
CA VAL A 53 11.16 -0.12 -1.29
C VAL A 53 11.28 -1.62 -1.49
N ALA A 54 11.95 -2.00 -2.57
CA ALA A 54 12.34 -3.38 -2.87
C ALA A 54 13.87 -3.47 -2.94
N LEU A 55 14.46 -4.52 -2.38
CA LEU A 55 15.90 -4.74 -2.34
C LEU A 55 16.22 -6.21 -2.57
N ASP A 56 17.18 -6.50 -3.45
CA ASP A 56 17.74 -7.85 -3.56
C ASP A 56 18.68 -8.12 -2.37
N PRO A 57 18.31 -9.00 -1.42
CA PRO A 57 19.13 -9.27 -0.26
C PRO A 57 20.37 -10.13 -0.62
N HIS A 58 20.45 -10.70 -1.83
CA HIS A 58 21.55 -11.57 -2.26
C HIS A 58 22.70 -10.78 -2.90
N ASP A 59 22.42 -9.58 -3.45
CA ASP A 59 23.44 -8.71 -4.02
C ASP A 59 23.89 -7.64 -3.01
N PRO A 60 25.17 -7.68 -2.53
CA PRO A 60 25.69 -6.67 -1.60
C PRO A 60 25.77 -5.25 -2.19
N GLN A 61 25.70 -5.12 -3.49
CA GLN A 61 25.74 -3.86 -4.23
C GLN A 61 24.35 -3.43 -4.75
N ALA A 62 23.30 -4.20 -4.42
CA ALA A 62 21.95 -3.88 -4.86
C ALA A 62 21.54 -2.50 -4.36
N LYS A 63 21.03 -1.69 -5.26
CA LYS A 63 20.38 -0.44 -4.92
C LYS A 63 18.90 -0.69 -4.65
N PRO A 64 18.31 0.01 -3.66
CA PRO A 64 16.89 -0.09 -3.42
C PRO A 64 16.11 0.45 -4.61
N GLU A 65 15.10 -0.30 -5.03
CA GLU A 65 14.12 0.15 -6.01
C GLU A 65 12.94 0.80 -5.27
N ILE A 66 12.61 2.03 -5.61
CA ILE A 66 11.49 2.74 -4.99
C ILE A 66 10.20 2.29 -5.67
N LEU A 67 9.30 1.67 -4.91
CA LEU A 67 7.99 1.18 -5.35
C LEU A 67 6.89 2.22 -5.14
N PHE A 68 7.01 2.99 -4.06
CA PHE A 68 6.13 4.10 -3.72
C PHE A 68 6.94 5.16 -2.98
N ILE A 69 6.69 6.42 -3.33
CA ILE A 69 7.27 7.57 -2.63
C ILE A 69 6.13 8.49 -2.15
N PRO A 70 6.12 8.88 -0.87
CA PRO A 70 5.14 9.84 -0.39
C PRO A 70 5.42 11.23 -0.96
N ASP A 71 4.36 12.01 -1.13
CA ASP A 71 4.43 13.43 -1.49
C ASP A 71 3.43 14.25 -0.67
N SER A 72 3.26 15.52 -1.00
CA SER A 72 2.34 16.40 -0.28
C SER A 72 0.87 15.97 -0.33
N GLY A 73 0.50 15.09 -1.25
CA GLY A 73 -0.85 14.58 -1.42
C GLY A 73 -0.99 13.08 -1.23
N LYS A 74 0.14 12.34 -1.13
CA LYS A 74 0.14 10.88 -1.07
C LYS A 74 0.89 10.35 0.13
N VAL A 75 0.24 9.47 0.88
CA VAL A 75 0.80 8.80 2.07
C VAL A 75 0.55 7.31 1.97
N LEU A 76 1.60 6.51 2.14
CA LEU A 76 1.50 5.06 2.24
C LEU A 76 0.72 4.68 3.52
N GLU A 77 -0.32 3.86 3.38
CA GLU A 77 -1.02 3.28 4.53
C GLU A 77 -0.54 1.87 4.82
N ASN A 78 -0.52 1.01 3.81
CA ASN A 78 -0.04 -0.35 3.96
C ASN A 78 0.41 -0.95 2.63
N ALA A 79 1.19 -2.03 2.71
CA ALA A 79 1.51 -2.88 1.57
C ALA A 79 1.55 -4.34 2.01
N ALA A 80 1.18 -5.24 1.13
CA ALA A 80 1.25 -6.67 1.37
C ALA A 80 1.67 -7.41 0.09
N VAL A 81 2.47 -8.44 0.28
CA VAL A 81 3.02 -9.26 -0.81
C VAL A 81 2.12 -10.47 -1.03
N THR A 82 1.81 -10.75 -2.29
CA THR A 82 1.19 -11.98 -2.76
C THR A 82 2.26 -12.85 -3.46
N ARG A 83 1.84 -13.86 -4.20
CA ARG A 83 2.79 -14.73 -4.91
C ARG A 83 3.62 -13.97 -5.96
N ASN A 84 3.00 -13.09 -6.76
CA ASN A 84 3.66 -12.40 -7.89
C ASN A 84 3.38 -10.89 -7.91
N THR A 85 2.62 -10.37 -6.96
CA THR A 85 2.25 -8.95 -6.91
C THR A 85 2.43 -8.36 -5.52
N ILE A 86 2.42 -7.05 -5.45
CA ILE A 86 2.37 -6.31 -4.20
C ILE A 86 1.10 -5.45 -4.25
N ILE A 87 0.25 -5.61 -3.25
CA ILE A 87 -0.92 -4.75 -3.06
C ILE A 87 -0.50 -3.59 -2.18
N VAL A 88 -0.77 -2.38 -2.63
CA VAL A 88 -0.42 -1.15 -1.90
C VAL A 88 -1.69 -0.34 -1.67
N THR A 89 -1.97 0.04 -0.42
CA THR A 89 -2.99 1.02 -0.07
C THR A 89 -2.34 2.32 0.36
N TYR A 90 -2.90 3.43 -0.08
CA TYR A 90 -2.37 4.76 0.19
C TYR A 90 -3.51 5.78 0.25
N LEU A 91 -3.27 6.89 0.94
CA LEU A 91 -4.13 8.06 0.86
C LEU A 91 -3.65 8.97 -0.27
N GLU A 92 -4.58 9.46 -1.05
CA GLU A 92 -4.37 10.54 -2.02
C GLU A 92 -5.34 11.67 -1.68
N HIS A 93 -4.80 12.78 -1.17
CA HIS A 93 -5.63 13.89 -0.64
C HIS A 93 -6.71 13.40 0.34
N VAL A 94 -6.29 12.58 1.32
CA VAL A 94 -7.10 11.90 2.36
C VAL A 94 -8.15 10.92 1.85
N GLN A 95 -8.18 10.61 0.56
CA GLN A 95 -9.02 9.55 0.00
C GLN A 95 -8.23 8.26 -0.12
N GLY A 96 -8.81 7.15 0.33
CA GLY A 96 -8.21 5.82 0.21
C GLY A 96 -8.12 5.38 -1.25
N ARG A 97 -6.95 4.90 -1.63
CA ARG A 97 -6.64 4.34 -2.94
C ARG A 97 -5.93 3.01 -2.76
N ALA A 98 -5.98 2.19 -3.81
CA ALA A 98 -5.15 1.01 -3.87
C ALA A 98 -4.56 0.82 -5.26
N MET A 99 -3.39 0.20 -5.31
CA MET A 99 -2.75 -0.21 -6.54
C MET A 99 -2.12 -1.59 -6.40
N VAL A 100 -1.92 -2.24 -7.53
CA VAL A 100 -1.20 -3.50 -7.66
C VAL A 100 0.09 -3.24 -8.41
N LEU A 101 1.20 -3.69 -7.84
CA LEU A 101 2.50 -3.70 -8.49
C LEU A 101 2.77 -5.12 -8.99
N HIS A 102 2.91 -5.27 -10.28
CA HIS A 102 3.27 -6.53 -10.92
C HIS A 102 4.77 -6.56 -11.20
N ALA A 103 5.45 -7.63 -10.82
CA ALA A 103 6.82 -7.84 -11.23
C ALA A 103 6.86 -8.07 -12.74
N SER A 104 7.61 -7.24 -13.45
CA SER A 104 7.83 -7.41 -14.89
C SER A 104 9.04 -8.31 -15.17
N PRO A 105 8.97 -9.19 -16.16
CA PRO A 105 10.15 -9.93 -16.63
C PRO A 105 11.16 -9.02 -17.36
N ASP A 106 10.80 -7.79 -17.72
CA ASP A 106 11.68 -6.85 -18.40
C ASP A 106 12.57 -6.12 -17.36
N ALA A 107 13.90 -6.29 -17.53
CA ALA A 107 14.91 -5.74 -16.61
C ALA A 107 14.97 -4.19 -16.56
N LYS A 108 14.32 -3.48 -17.48
CA LYS A 108 14.33 -2.01 -17.52
C LYS A 108 13.21 -1.36 -16.68
N ASN A 109 12.07 -2.04 -16.54
CA ASN A 109 10.94 -1.61 -15.70
C ASN A 109 10.46 -2.84 -14.92
N ARG A 110 11.12 -3.12 -13.80
CA ARG A 110 10.87 -4.31 -13.00
C ARG A 110 9.46 -4.36 -12.42
N TRP A 111 8.81 -3.22 -12.25
CA TRP A 111 7.48 -3.11 -11.66
C TRP A 111 6.52 -2.36 -12.57
N HIS A 112 5.39 -2.97 -12.86
CA HIS A 112 4.27 -2.34 -13.55
C HIS A 112 3.16 -2.04 -12.53
N GLN A 113 2.76 -0.78 -12.47
CA GLN A 113 1.76 -0.28 -11.52
C GLN A 113 0.39 -0.19 -12.19
N VAL A 114 -0.63 -0.73 -11.50
CA VAL A 114 -2.04 -0.62 -11.89
C VAL A 114 -2.85 -0.07 -10.73
N VAL A 115 -3.43 1.12 -10.87
CA VAL A 115 -4.34 1.69 -9.87
C VAL A 115 -5.69 0.99 -9.99
N LEU A 116 -6.25 0.54 -8.86
CA LEU A 116 -7.53 -0.14 -8.82
C LEU A 116 -8.69 0.89 -8.90
N PRO A 117 -9.69 0.66 -9.76
CA PRO A 117 -10.85 1.55 -9.91
C PRO A 117 -11.85 1.35 -8.75
N LEU A 118 -11.45 1.70 -7.54
CA LEU A 118 -12.28 1.66 -6.35
C LEU A 118 -13.14 2.92 -6.24
N PRO A 119 -14.28 2.87 -5.52
CA PRO A 119 -15.13 4.04 -5.29
C PRO A 119 -14.38 5.20 -4.66
N ASP A 120 -14.65 6.41 -5.13
CA ASP A 120 -14.11 7.63 -4.56
C ASP A 120 -14.65 7.92 -3.14
N MET A 121 -14.01 8.83 -2.42
CA MET A 121 -14.36 9.23 -1.05
C MET A 121 -14.43 8.05 -0.07
N SER A 122 -13.64 7.01 -0.32
CA SER A 122 -13.60 5.78 0.47
C SER A 122 -12.32 5.67 1.29
N SER A 123 -12.39 4.91 2.36
CA SER A 123 -11.22 4.30 2.99
C SER A 123 -11.01 2.90 2.39
N VAL A 124 -9.76 2.50 2.23
CA VAL A 124 -9.38 1.23 1.60
C VAL A 124 -8.34 0.53 2.47
N HIS A 125 -8.63 -0.67 2.93
CA HIS A 125 -7.72 -1.44 3.79
C HIS A 125 -7.50 -2.83 3.24
N ILE A 126 -6.26 -3.32 3.28
CA ILE A 126 -5.94 -4.71 3.00
C ILE A 126 -6.45 -5.54 4.18
N VAL A 127 -7.33 -6.50 3.90
CA VAL A 127 -7.88 -7.43 4.90
C VAL A 127 -6.99 -8.66 5.01
N ASP A 128 -6.65 -9.23 3.85
CA ASP A 128 -5.81 -10.43 3.78
C ASP A 128 -5.21 -10.58 2.38
N THR A 129 -4.11 -11.34 2.30
CA THR A 129 -3.43 -11.69 1.05
C THR A 129 -3.01 -13.15 1.08
N ASP A 130 -3.02 -13.80 -0.08
CA ASP A 130 -2.55 -15.18 -0.22
C ASP A 130 -1.18 -15.22 -0.93
N GLN A 131 -0.17 -15.68 -0.23
CA GLN A 131 1.18 -15.84 -0.79
C GLN A 131 1.31 -17.05 -1.72
N SER A 132 0.32 -17.93 -1.77
CA SER A 132 0.28 -19.05 -2.70
C SER A 132 -0.41 -18.71 -4.03
N SER A 133 -1.14 -17.61 -4.07
CA SER A 133 -1.79 -17.04 -5.25
C SER A 133 -1.57 -15.53 -5.31
N ASP A 134 -2.21 -14.83 -6.28
CA ASP A 134 -2.21 -13.36 -6.35
C ASP A 134 -3.52 -12.77 -5.83
N ALA A 135 -4.28 -13.53 -5.05
CA ALA A 135 -5.52 -13.07 -4.46
C ALA A 135 -5.26 -12.17 -3.24
N ALA A 136 -6.03 -11.09 -3.15
CA ALA A 136 -6.07 -10.22 -2.00
C ALA A 136 -7.49 -9.78 -1.72
N PHE A 137 -7.82 -9.56 -0.45
CA PHE A 137 -9.09 -8.99 -0.04
C PHE A 137 -8.91 -7.56 0.44
N LEU A 138 -9.73 -6.65 -0.10
CA LEU A 138 -9.77 -5.27 0.34
C LEU A 138 -11.13 -4.97 0.99
N LYS A 139 -11.09 -4.28 2.12
CA LYS A 139 -12.26 -3.63 2.71
C LYS A 139 -12.33 -2.21 2.17
N VAL A 140 -13.48 -1.84 1.60
CA VAL A 140 -13.76 -0.50 1.11
C VAL A 140 -15.03 0.00 1.78
N GLU A 141 -14.97 1.19 2.36
CA GLU A 141 -16.13 1.82 3.00
C GLU A 141 -16.07 3.33 2.84
N SER A 142 -17.25 3.97 2.86
CA SER A 142 -17.34 5.44 2.79
C SER A 142 -18.42 5.95 3.74
N PHE A 143 -18.58 7.28 3.82
CA PHE A 143 -19.64 7.92 4.62
C PHE A 143 -21.05 7.48 4.22
N LEU A 144 -21.26 7.18 2.92
CA LEU A 144 -22.57 6.84 2.37
C LEU A 144 -22.69 5.36 1.95
N SER A 145 -21.58 4.64 1.92
CA SER A 145 -21.55 3.21 1.57
C SER A 145 -21.06 2.38 2.74
N PRO A 146 -21.84 1.38 3.17
CA PRO A 146 -21.40 0.48 4.23
C PRO A 146 -20.19 -0.34 3.76
N PRO A 147 -19.48 -1.01 4.68
CA PRO A 147 -18.33 -1.82 4.35
C PRO A 147 -18.61 -2.85 3.24
N GLN A 148 -17.73 -2.85 2.25
CA GLN A 148 -17.71 -3.74 1.11
C GLN A 148 -16.44 -4.58 1.17
N LEU A 149 -16.54 -5.83 0.76
CA LEU A 149 -15.41 -6.72 0.57
C LEU A 149 -15.15 -6.89 -0.92
N TRP A 150 -13.95 -6.57 -1.34
CA TRP A 150 -13.51 -6.66 -2.72
C TRP A 150 -12.42 -7.71 -2.84
N LEU A 151 -12.48 -8.51 -3.89
CA LEU A 151 -11.42 -9.45 -4.28
C LEU A 151 -10.60 -8.82 -5.39
N VAL A 152 -9.29 -8.75 -5.15
CA VAL A 152 -8.28 -8.50 -6.18
C VAL A 152 -7.83 -9.88 -6.66
N GLY A 153 -8.09 -10.19 -7.91
CA GLY A 153 -7.82 -11.50 -8.49
C GLY A 153 -6.55 -11.56 -9.34
N THR A 154 -6.25 -12.76 -9.82
CA THR A 154 -5.07 -13.06 -10.63
C THR A 154 -5.22 -12.70 -12.11
N THR A 155 -6.44 -12.41 -12.58
CA THR A 155 -6.74 -12.11 -13.98
C THR A 155 -7.12 -10.65 -14.15
N GLN A 156 -6.58 -9.96 -15.16
CA GLN A 156 -6.90 -8.56 -15.42
C GLN A 156 -8.25 -8.39 -16.15
N PRO A 157 -9.11 -7.45 -15.70
CA PRO A 157 -9.05 -6.62 -14.49
C PRO A 157 -9.69 -7.36 -13.30
N GLY A 158 -8.86 -8.06 -12.54
CA GLY A 158 -9.31 -8.91 -11.44
C GLY A 158 -9.73 -8.13 -10.19
N LEU A 159 -10.72 -7.25 -10.32
CA LEU A 159 -11.32 -6.54 -9.18
C LEU A 159 -12.81 -6.82 -9.16
N GLU A 160 -13.30 -7.48 -8.10
CA GLU A 160 -14.69 -7.88 -7.94
C GLU A 160 -15.20 -7.55 -6.55
N GLN A 161 -16.35 -6.88 -6.46
CA GLN A 161 -17.06 -6.71 -5.20
C GLN A 161 -17.80 -8.00 -4.85
N ILE A 162 -17.30 -8.74 -3.88
CA ILE A 162 -17.88 -10.06 -3.52
C ILE A 162 -18.93 -9.97 -2.41
N ARG A 163 -18.90 -8.92 -1.59
CA ARG A 163 -19.88 -8.74 -0.52
C ARG A 163 -20.01 -7.26 -0.12
N GLN A 164 -21.22 -6.92 0.36
CA GLN A 164 -21.53 -5.64 0.97
C GLN A 164 -22.44 -5.86 2.17
N ILE A 165 -22.23 -5.13 3.25
CA ILE A 165 -23.16 -5.07 4.37
C ILE A 165 -24.40 -4.29 3.95
N LYS A 166 -25.59 -4.71 4.41
CA LYS A 166 -26.83 -4.01 4.12
C LYS A 166 -26.78 -2.57 4.64
N PRO A 167 -27.12 -1.55 3.83
CA PRO A 167 -27.19 -0.17 4.28
C PRO A 167 -28.14 -0.01 5.48
N LEU A 168 -27.74 0.75 6.48
CA LEU A 168 -28.55 1.04 7.67
C LEU A 168 -29.49 2.22 7.47
N PHE A 169 -29.27 3.03 6.45
CA PHE A 169 -30.09 4.19 6.09
C PHE A 169 -30.11 4.37 4.56
N ASN A 170 -31.05 5.17 4.07
CA ASN A 170 -31.10 5.54 2.67
C ASN A 170 -30.17 6.74 2.40
N ALA A 171 -29.12 6.50 1.63
CA ALA A 171 -28.14 7.53 1.25
C ALA A 171 -28.40 8.14 -0.15
N ALA A 172 -29.48 7.78 -0.83
CA ALA A 172 -29.72 8.17 -2.22
C ALA A 172 -29.85 9.69 -2.42
N GLU A 173 -30.26 10.43 -1.37
CA GLU A 173 -30.41 11.89 -1.38
C GLU A 173 -29.25 12.61 -0.68
N LEU A 174 -28.13 11.92 -0.47
CA LEU A 174 -26.96 12.48 0.19
C LEU A 174 -25.77 12.49 -0.75
N ALA A 175 -24.95 13.52 -0.61
CA ALA A 175 -23.67 13.67 -1.29
C ALA A 175 -22.55 13.91 -0.28
N VAL A 176 -21.34 13.44 -0.61
CA VAL A 176 -20.13 13.76 0.14
C VAL A 176 -19.30 14.73 -0.68
N VAL A 177 -18.88 15.81 -0.05
CA VAL A 177 -17.94 16.76 -0.65
C VAL A 177 -16.70 16.85 0.23
N GLN A 178 -15.55 16.91 -0.40
CA GLN A 178 -14.29 17.19 0.27
C GLN A 178 -13.99 18.68 0.13
N LEU A 179 -13.71 19.34 1.24
CA LEU A 179 -13.39 20.75 1.31
C LEU A 179 -12.07 20.95 2.07
N GLN A 180 -11.51 22.14 1.98
CA GLN A 180 -10.32 22.54 2.73
C GLN A 180 -10.63 23.75 3.61
N ALA A 181 -10.17 23.68 4.85
CA ALA A 181 -10.13 24.81 5.77
C ALA A 181 -8.67 25.19 5.99
N ARG A 182 -8.42 26.48 6.24
CA ARG A 182 -7.08 26.95 6.55
C ARG A 182 -6.98 27.31 8.02
N SER A 183 -6.03 26.68 8.71
CA SER A 183 -5.69 26.98 10.09
C SER A 183 -4.99 28.36 10.20
N PRO A 184 -5.00 29.01 11.39
CA PRO A 184 -4.30 30.28 11.60
C PRO A 184 -2.79 30.25 11.30
N ASP A 185 -2.15 29.11 11.42
CA ASP A 185 -0.75 28.88 11.07
C ASP A 185 -0.51 28.66 9.56
N GLY A 186 -1.57 28.69 8.76
CA GLY A 186 -1.54 28.51 7.31
C GLY A 186 -1.67 27.06 6.85
N THR A 187 -1.77 26.09 7.75
CA THR A 187 -1.95 24.67 7.42
C THR A 187 -3.30 24.44 6.75
N GLU A 188 -3.31 23.74 5.62
CA GLU A 188 -4.53 23.31 4.95
C GLU A 188 -5.04 22.01 5.57
N ILE A 189 -6.30 22.02 6.03
CA ILE A 189 -6.96 20.89 6.67
C ILE A 189 -8.09 20.43 5.77
N SER A 190 -7.95 19.24 5.19
CA SER A 190 -9.03 18.60 4.44
C SER A 190 -10.10 18.06 5.38
N TYR A 191 -11.37 18.29 5.02
CA TYR A 191 -12.52 17.73 5.74
C TYR A 191 -13.61 17.29 4.77
N PHE A 192 -14.46 16.37 5.23
CA PHE A 192 -15.58 15.88 4.45
C PHE A 192 -16.88 16.43 5.04
N LEU A 193 -17.80 16.77 4.15
CA LEU A 193 -19.11 17.23 4.51
C LEU A 193 -20.16 16.37 3.81
N VAL A 194 -21.12 15.84 4.58
CA VAL A 194 -22.26 15.10 4.06
C VAL A 194 -23.44 16.03 3.98
N LEU A 195 -24.00 16.19 2.80
CA LEU A 195 -25.07 17.13 2.47
C LEU A 195 -26.20 16.41 1.74
N PRO A 196 -27.45 16.96 1.77
CA PRO A 196 -28.46 16.58 0.80
C PRO A 196 -27.97 16.82 -0.63
N SER A 197 -28.19 15.85 -1.50
CA SER A 197 -27.97 16.02 -2.94
C SER A 197 -29.09 16.92 -3.47
N THR A 198 -28.73 18.07 -4.03
CA THR A 198 -29.70 18.98 -4.71
C THR A 198 -30.12 18.42 -6.04
#